data_a493a4f38f3bcecbacc46d4879a5bcbb
#
_entry.id   a493a4f38f3bcecbacc46d4879a5bcbb
#
_cell.length_a   1.000
_cell.length_b   1.000
_cell.length_c   1.000
_cell.angle_alpha   90.00
_cell.angle_beta   90.00
_cell.angle_gamma   90.00
#
_symmetry.space_group_name_H-M   'P 1'
#
loop_
_entity.id
_entity.type
_entity.pdbx_description
1 polymer ?
#
loop_
_entity_poly.entity_id
_entity_poly.type
_entity_poly.pdbx_seq_one_letter_code
_entity_poly.pdbx_strand_id
1 'polypeptide(L)'
;MTDLHIVEASIAELRRALEAGTVTSVELVGACLRRIAHYDRHGIALNAVPLLNPKMFEEAGASDWRRRNGAALGPLDGIPYTAKDSYKVSGMTVAAGSPAFEHLIANEDAFTIGRLRAGGAVLI
;
A
#
# COMPACT_ATOMS: atom_id res chain seq x y z
N MET A 1 1.74 -7.39 22.10
CA MET A 1 1.63 -7.29 20.61
C MET A 1 0.40 -8.09 20.22
N THR A 2 -0.67 -7.39 19.92
CA THR A 2 -1.91 -8.03 19.48
C THR A 2 -1.63 -8.66 18.12
N ASP A 3 -1.83 -9.96 18.03
CA ASP A 3 -1.59 -10.73 16.81
C ASP A 3 -2.70 -10.40 15.80
N LEU A 4 -2.60 -9.21 15.15
CA LEU A 4 -3.54 -8.82 14.12
C LEU A 4 -3.35 -9.74 12.93
N HIS A 5 -4.28 -10.66 12.74
CA HIS A 5 -4.29 -11.56 11.61
C HIS A 5 -4.74 -10.78 10.36
N ILE A 6 -3.78 -10.30 9.55
CA ILE A 6 -4.08 -9.49 8.35
C ILE A 6 -4.66 -10.30 7.18
N VAL A 7 -4.54 -11.64 7.24
CA VAL A 7 -5.07 -12.53 6.20
C VAL A 7 -6.59 -12.51 6.24
N GLU A 8 -7.20 -12.18 5.11
CA GLU A 8 -8.65 -12.00 4.95
C GLU A 8 -9.27 -10.88 5.80
N ALA A 9 -8.45 -10.05 6.45
CA ALA A 9 -8.97 -8.90 7.18
C ALA A 9 -9.64 -7.90 6.22
N SER A 10 -10.86 -7.53 6.53
CA SER A 10 -11.58 -6.51 5.78
C SER A 10 -11.01 -5.11 6.03
N ILE A 11 -11.26 -4.17 5.11
CA ILE A 11 -10.91 -2.75 5.29
C ILE A 11 -11.52 -2.22 6.61
N ALA A 12 -12.74 -2.62 6.94
CA ALA A 12 -13.41 -2.19 8.17
C ALA A 12 -12.69 -2.68 9.44
N GLU A 13 -12.16 -3.90 9.43
CA GLU A 13 -11.38 -4.45 10.54
C GLU A 13 -10.03 -3.75 10.69
N LEU A 14 -9.31 -3.58 9.58
CA LEU A 14 -8.04 -2.84 9.59
C LEU A 14 -8.22 -1.40 10.06
N ARG A 15 -9.29 -0.74 9.58
CA ARG A 15 -9.63 0.62 10.02
C ARG A 15 -9.88 0.69 11.53
N ARG A 16 -10.70 -0.22 12.08
CA ARG A 16 -10.94 -0.29 13.52
C ARG A 16 -9.66 -0.50 14.33
N ALA A 17 -8.77 -1.37 13.85
CA ALA A 17 -7.48 -1.62 14.49
C ALA A 17 -6.58 -0.37 14.49
N LEU A 18 -6.53 0.35 13.37
CA LEU A 18 -5.82 1.62 13.25
C LEU A 18 -6.42 2.71 14.17
N GLU A 19 -7.76 2.82 14.22
CA GLU A 19 -8.47 3.78 15.07
C GLU A 19 -8.26 3.47 16.56
N ALA A 20 -8.25 2.20 16.93
CA ALA A 20 -7.99 1.76 18.30
C ALA A 20 -6.51 1.85 18.70
N GLY A 21 -5.60 2.11 17.73
CA GLY A 21 -4.16 2.13 17.98
C GLY A 21 -3.56 0.77 18.30
N THR A 22 -4.26 -0.33 17.97
CA THR A 22 -3.75 -1.70 18.16
C THR A 22 -2.78 -2.10 17.07
N VAL A 23 -2.74 -1.37 15.98
CA VAL A 23 -1.78 -1.49 14.87
C VAL A 23 -1.53 -0.11 14.28
N THR A 24 -0.35 0.09 13.72
CA THR A 24 0.01 1.29 12.94
C THR A 24 0.01 0.97 11.44
N SER A 25 -0.09 1.99 10.61
CA SER A 25 0.03 1.83 9.15
C SER A 25 1.40 1.27 8.76
N VAL A 26 2.47 1.71 9.44
CA VAL A 26 3.83 1.19 9.26
C VAL A 26 3.88 -0.32 9.54
N GLU A 27 3.23 -0.78 10.61
CA GLU A 27 3.18 -2.21 10.94
C GLU A 27 2.37 -3.01 9.91
N LEU A 28 1.26 -2.46 9.38
CA LEU A 28 0.49 -3.10 8.31
C LEU A 28 1.32 -3.25 7.02
N VAL A 29 2.02 -2.20 6.59
CA VAL A 29 2.93 -2.27 5.43
C VAL A 29 4.01 -3.32 5.68
N GLY A 30 4.63 -3.33 6.86
CA GLY A 30 5.63 -4.34 7.23
C GLY A 30 5.08 -5.77 7.20
N ALA A 31 3.84 -5.98 7.66
CA ALA A 31 3.18 -7.28 7.61
C ALA A 31 2.91 -7.73 6.17
N CYS A 32 2.45 -6.82 5.29
CA CYS A 32 2.27 -7.11 3.86
C CYS A 32 3.60 -7.47 3.19
N LEU A 33 4.68 -6.71 3.47
CA LEU A 33 6.00 -7.00 2.91
C LEU A 33 6.56 -8.37 3.34
N ARG A 34 6.35 -8.77 4.60
CA ARG A 34 6.74 -10.12 5.05
C ARG A 34 6.03 -11.20 4.24
N ARG A 35 4.73 -11.02 3.93
CA ARG A 35 3.98 -11.94 3.08
C ARG A 35 4.49 -11.94 1.65
N ILE A 36 4.75 -10.76 1.07
CA ILE A 36 5.35 -10.63 -0.27
C ILE A 36 6.70 -11.37 -0.31
N ALA A 37 7.56 -11.15 0.67
CA ALA A 37 8.85 -11.83 0.74
C ALA A 37 8.67 -13.36 0.77
N HIS A 38 7.72 -13.86 1.55
CA HIS A 38 7.55 -15.31 1.77
C HIS A 38 6.88 -16.03 0.60
N TYR A 39 5.85 -15.43 -0.03
CA TYR A 39 5.03 -16.09 -1.05
C TYR A 39 5.26 -15.57 -2.46
N ASP A 40 5.68 -14.32 -2.60
CA ASP A 40 5.83 -13.67 -3.90
C ASP A 40 7.28 -13.75 -4.44
N ARG A 41 8.27 -13.63 -3.54
CA ARG A 41 9.70 -13.68 -3.87
C ARG A 41 10.32 -15.05 -3.64
N HIS A 42 9.84 -15.76 -2.64
CA HIS A 42 10.30 -17.10 -2.25
C HIS A 42 9.13 -18.08 -2.22
N GLY A 43 9.36 -19.31 -1.79
CA GLY A 43 8.35 -20.35 -1.72
C GLY A 43 7.77 -20.63 -3.10
N ILE A 44 6.46 -20.43 -3.26
CA ILE A 44 5.77 -20.64 -4.55
C ILE A 44 6.10 -19.57 -5.60
N ALA A 45 6.76 -18.50 -5.21
CA ALA A 45 7.24 -17.42 -6.09
C ALA A 45 6.16 -16.90 -7.07
N LEU A 46 5.07 -16.35 -6.51
CA LEU A 46 3.93 -15.87 -7.33
C LEU A 46 4.30 -14.76 -8.30
N ASN A 47 5.28 -13.91 -7.94
CA ASN A 47 5.71 -12.74 -8.71
C ASN A 47 4.54 -11.82 -9.10
N ALA A 48 3.61 -11.62 -8.16
CA ALA A 48 2.42 -10.79 -8.35
C ALA A 48 2.68 -9.30 -8.10
N VAL A 49 3.72 -8.98 -7.29
CA VAL A 49 4.11 -7.60 -6.94
C VAL A 49 5.57 -7.36 -7.36
N PRO A 50 5.84 -7.22 -8.67
CA PRO A 50 7.22 -7.12 -9.18
C PRO A 50 7.92 -5.82 -8.75
N LEU A 51 7.17 -4.74 -8.55
CA LEU A 51 7.68 -3.43 -8.16
C LEU A 51 7.06 -2.99 -6.84
N LEU A 52 7.85 -2.34 -6.00
CA LEU A 52 7.41 -1.77 -4.74
C LEU A 52 7.52 -0.24 -4.79
N ASN A 53 6.57 0.44 -4.16
CA ASN A 53 6.62 1.88 -4.00
C ASN A 53 7.74 2.26 -3.01
N PRO A 54 8.79 2.99 -3.43
CA PRO A 54 9.88 3.36 -2.53
C PRO A 54 9.46 4.27 -1.39
N LYS A 55 8.29 4.92 -1.49
CA LYS A 55 7.76 5.85 -0.49
C LYS A 55 6.76 5.22 0.48
N MET A 56 6.50 3.92 0.39
CA MET A 56 5.45 3.26 1.18
C MET A 56 5.57 3.49 2.69
N PHE A 57 6.78 3.46 3.25
CA PHE A 57 6.99 3.70 4.69
C PHE A 57 6.87 5.18 5.06
N GLU A 58 7.27 6.09 4.19
CA GLU A 58 7.06 7.53 4.37
C GLU A 58 5.55 7.84 4.39
N GLU A 59 4.80 7.31 3.43
CA GLU A 59 3.35 7.47 3.32
C GLU A 59 2.62 6.86 4.53
N ALA A 60 3.02 5.66 4.96
CA ALA A 60 2.47 5.00 6.15
C ALA A 60 2.77 5.79 7.44
N GLY A 61 4.00 6.25 7.61
CA GLY A 61 4.39 7.09 8.75
C GLY A 61 3.62 8.42 8.80
N ALA A 62 3.37 9.02 7.63
CA ALA A 62 2.55 10.23 7.54
C ALA A 62 1.09 9.96 7.97
N SER A 63 0.52 8.80 7.60
CA SER A 63 -0.80 8.38 8.08
C SER A 63 -0.82 8.21 9.60
N ASP A 64 0.16 7.52 10.17
CA ASP A 64 0.25 7.33 11.61
C ASP A 64 0.38 8.66 12.36
N TRP A 65 1.13 9.61 11.79
CA TRP A 65 1.24 10.96 12.34
C TRP A 65 -0.11 11.70 12.31
N ARG A 66 -0.80 11.69 11.16
CA ARG A 66 -2.13 12.31 11.04
C ARG A 66 -3.11 11.74 12.06
N ARG A 67 -3.12 10.42 12.21
CA ARG A 67 -4.02 9.74 13.15
C ARG A 67 -3.77 10.16 14.60
N ARG A 68 -2.51 10.21 15.03
CA ARG A 68 -2.13 10.69 16.37
C ARG A 68 -2.54 12.14 16.64
N ASN A 69 -2.64 12.95 15.58
CA ASN A 69 -3.01 14.36 15.68
C ASN A 69 -4.50 14.65 15.35
N GLY A 70 -5.33 13.62 15.26
CA GLY A 70 -6.77 13.77 14.98
C GLY A 70 -7.08 14.28 13.57
N ALA A 71 -6.15 14.13 12.62
CA ALA A 71 -6.21 14.64 11.25
C ALA A 71 -6.31 13.52 10.19
N ALA A 72 -6.84 12.35 10.55
CA ALA A 72 -7.03 11.25 9.61
C ALA A 72 -7.90 11.69 8.42
N LEU A 73 -7.51 11.27 7.20
CA LEU A 73 -8.14 11.72 5.95
C LEU A 73 -9.44 10.96 5.61
N GLY A 74 -9.76 9.91 6.35
CA GLY A 74 -10.98 9.12 6.15
C GLY A 74 -10.77 7.62 6.33
N PRO A 75 -11.71 6.80 5.84
CA PRO A 75 -11.75 5.37 6.14
C PRO A 75 -10.60 4.56 5.50
N LEU A 76 -9.91 5.12 4.51
CA LEU A 76 -8.80 4.45 3.84
C LEU A 76 -7.42 4.92 4.34
N ASP A 77 -7.36 5.92 5.22
CA ASP A 77 -6.08 6.47 5.67
C ASP A 77 -5.24 5.42 6.39
N GLY A 78 -4.08 5.12 5.82
CA GLY A 78 -3.15 4.11 6.32
C GLY A 78 -3.43 2.68 5.87
N ILE A 79 -4.48 2.45 5.07
CA ILE A 79 -4.78 1.12 4.52
C ILE A 79 -3.83 0.82 3.35
N PRO A 80 -3.05 -0.27 3.42
CA PRO A 80 -2.17 -0.66 2.32
C PRO A 80 -2.95 -1.23 1.14
N TYR A 81 -2.50 -0.93 -0.09
CA TYR A 81 -3.06 -1.49 -1.31
C TYR A 81 -2.00 -1.73 -2.37
N THR A 82 -2.32 -2.53 -3.36
CA THR A 82 -1.53 -2.72 -4.58
C THR A 82 -2.29 -2.17 -5.79
N ALA A 83 -1.57 -1.70 -6.79
CA ALA A 83 -2.13 -1.26 -8.05
C ALA A 83 -1.54 -2.10 -9.19
N LYS A 84 -2.39 -2.48 -10.14
CA LYS A 84 -1.92 -3.17 -11.34
C LYS A 84 -1.01 -2.23 -12.15
N ASP A 85 0.04 -2.77 -12.75
CA ASP A 85 1.04 -2.02 -13.56
C ASP A 85 0.46 -1.39 -14.87
N SER A 86 -0.84 -1.51 -15.10
CA SER A 86 -1.59 -0.77 -16.12
C SER A 86 -2.14 0.57 -15.63
N TYR A 87 -2.09 0.85 -14.32
CA TYR A 87 -2.45 2.15 -13.76
C TYR A 87 -1.23 3.05 -13.65
N LYS A 88 -1.37 4.28 -14.09
CA LYS A 88 -0.32 5.28 -13.89
C LYS A 88 -0.20 5.61 -12.39
N VAL A 89 0.99 5.45 -11.87
CA VAL A 89 1.41 5.93 -10.55
C VAL A 89 2.59 6.85 -10.75
N SER A 90 2.44 8.11 -10.43
CA SER A 90 3.47 9.12 -10.65
C SER A 90 4.83 8.68 -10.10
N GLY A 91 5.86 8.72 -10.95
CA GLY A 91 7.22 8.33 -10.61
C GLY A 91 7.51 6.84 -10.64
N MET A 92 6.52 6.00 -10.97
CA MET A 92 6.70 4.55 -11.13
C MET A 92 6.52 4.12 -12.59
N THR A 93 7.01 2.94 -12.94
CA THR A 93 6.80 2.39 -14.29
C THR A 93 5.34 2.04 -14.54
N VAL A 94 4.92 2.12 -15.78
CA VAL A 94 3.59 1.75 -16.26
C VAL A 94 3.72 0.88 -17.51
N ALA A 95 4.29 -0.30 -17.33
CA ALA A 95 4.64 -1.20 -18.43
C ALA A 95 3.48 -2.05 -18.93
N ALA A 96 2.45 -2.28 -18.11
CA ALA A 96 1.33 -3.19 -18.40
C ALA A 96 1.79 -4.57 -18.88
N GLY A 97 2.95 -5.05 -18.40
CA GLY A 97 3.56 -6.31 -18.80
C GLY A 97 4.25 -6.30 -20.17
N SER A 98 4.36 -5.15 -20.84
CA SER A 98 5.01 -5.04 -22.15
C SER A 98 6.49 -4.68 -22.01
N PRO A 99 7.41 -5.48 -22.57
CA PRO A 99 8.84 -5.13 -22.59
C PRO A 99 9.14 -3.80 -23.30
N ALA A 100 8.29 -3.39 -24.25
CA ALA A 100 8.42 -2.11 -24.95
C ALA A 100 8.25 -0.90 -24.02
N PHE A 101 7.56 -1.07 -22.89
CA PHE A 101 7.25 -0.01 -21.93
C PHE A 101 7.93 -0.21 -20.57
N GLU A 102 8.90 -1.12 -20.47
CA GLU A 102 9.56 -1.42 -19.19
C GLU A 102 10.24 -0.21 -18.52
N HIS A 103 10.60 0.80 -19.31
CA HIS A 103 11.22 2.04 -18.84
C HIS A 103 10.28 3.26 -18.89
N LEU A 104 9.01 3.05 -19.21
CA LEU A 104 8.02 4.13 -19.25
C LEU A 104 7.63 4.53 -17.83
N ILE A 105 8.03 5.72 -17.43
CA ILE A 105 7.70 6.29 -16.10
C ILE A 105 6.49 7.20 -16.23
N ALA A 106 5.48 6.98 -15.38
CA ALA A 106 4.31 7.84 -15.32
C ALA A 106 4.66 9.20 -14.71
N ASN A 107 4.22 10.28 -15.33
CA ASN A 107 4.41 11.65 -14.86
C ASN A 107 3.24 12.17 -13.99
N GLU A 108 2.17 11.40 -13.91
CA GLU A 108 0.96 11.73 -13.14
C GLU A 108 0.28 10.46 -12.64
N ASP A 109 -0.55 10.57 -11.62
CA ASP A 109 -1.40 9.47 -11.17
C ASP A 109 -2.62 9.30 -12.09
N ALA A 110 -3.03 8.06 -12.31
CA ALA A 110 -4.37 7.78 -12.83
C ALA A 110 -5.43 8.32 -11.85
N PHE A 111 -6.60 8.69 -12.35
CA PHE A 111 -7.68 9.26 -11.54
C PHE A 111 -7.96 8.42 -10.27
N THR A 112 -8.08 7.10 -10.41
CA THR A 112 -8.34 6.17 -9.29
C THR A 112 -7.20 6.21 -8.26
N ILE A 113 -5.95 6.21 -8.71
CA ILE A 113 -4.76 6.31 -7.84
C ILE A 113 -4.77 7.64 -7.06
N GLY A 114 -5.05 8.73 -7.75
CA GLY A 114 -5.18 10.05 -7.11
C GLY A 114 -6.27 10.08 -6.04
N ARG A 115 -7.40 9.42 -6.28
CA ARG A 115 -8.49 9.28 -5.28
C ARG A 115 -8.07 8.47 -4.05
N LEU A 116 -7.37 7.36 -4.24
CA LEU A 116 -6.85 6.53 -3.15
C LEU A 116 -5.81 7.30 -2.32
N ARG A 117 -4.87 8.01 -2.98
CA ARG A 117 -3.89 8.86 -2.29
C ARG A 117 -4.56 9.98 -1.51
N ALA A 118 -5.56 10.66 -2.08
CA ALA A 118 -6.32 11.71 -1.39
C ALA A 118 -7.04 11.19 -0.14
N GLY A 119 -7.44 9.93 -0.14
CA GLY A 119 -8.00 9.22 1.02
C GLY A 119 -6.97 8.70 2.01
N GLY A 120 -5.67 8.87 1.74
CA GLY A 120 -4.56 8.44 2.60
C GLY A 120 -4.21 6.96 2.51
N ALA A 121 -4.74 6.22 1.53
CA ALA A 121 -4.35 4.84 1.30
C ALA A 121 -2.87 4.75 0.90
N VAL A 122 -2.18 3.70 1.33
CA VAL A 122 -0.74 3.53 1.16
C VAL A 122 -0.47 2.50 0.06
N LEU A 123 0.13 2.94 -1.04
CA LEU A 123 0.58 2.03 -2.10
C LEU A 123 1.82 1.26 -1.63
N ILE A 124 1.79 -0.05 -1.80
CA ILE A 124 2.94 -0.93 -1.55
C ILE A 124 3.81 -1.08 -2.80
#